data_2dbb62e65a6e1a4e1f03a085886eac65
#
_entry.id   2dbb62e65a6e1a4e1f03a085886eac65
#
_cell.length_a   1.000
_cell.length_b   1.000
_cell.length_c   1.000
_cell.angle_alpha   90.00
_cell.angle_beta   90.00
_cell.angle_gamma   90.00
#
_symmetry.space_group_name_H-M   'P 1'
#
loop_
_entity.id
_entity.type
_entity.pdbx_description
1 polymer ?
#
loop_
_entity_poly.entity_id
_entity_poly.type
_entity_poly.pdbx_seq_one_letter_code
_entity_poly.pdbx_strand_id
1 'polypeptide(L)'
;MILHKKCPYCNSSDLIGWSIDCSREGPHISRVKCKKCDLIFANPMADNNELSEYYSKYSDTKKYEGYDLKSIAKKNIKRIDKLSENEIFKQAKYISHFNNNDKFLDIGAGLGLGLAYARKLGFKLYATEYDQNAIDFINTNFDADCFLGDLQKAKYPDNFFDLIHVSHVIEHVTDLDEFIIEIKRILKNDGFVCIGTPDSSSFLYTLYNKLMFLNFKVPEIIDGIEHTFIFSNKLLSNFAHKYNFKIVEHYSVGMGETLANLFSYKISFLKKLKRFIQNFFKINQWIVLKKMN
;
A
#
# COMPACT_ATOMS: atom_id res chain seq x y z
N MET A 1 13.43 4.82 -17.27
CA MET A 1 11.97 4.57 -17.55
C MET A 1 11.78 3.51 -18.63
N ILE A 2 10.80 2.63 -18.47
CA ILE A 2 10.51 1.48 -19.33
C ILE A 2 9.23 1.71 -20.12
N LEU A 3 9.29 1.58 -21.44
CA LEU A 3 8.11 1.66 -22.31
C LEU A 3 7.56 0.27 -22.60
N HIS A 4 6.34 0.00 -22.11
CA HIS A 4 5.66 -1.27 -22.29
C HIS A 4 4.82 -1.29 -23.57
N LYS A 5 5.13 -2.21 -24.48
CA LYS A 5 4.30 -2.51 -25.69
C LYS A 5 3.16 -3.49 -25.40
N LYS A 6 3.23 -4.18 -24.27
CA LYS A 6 2.25 -5.16 -23.80
C LYS A 6 1.98 -4.96 -22.33
N CYS A 7 0.81 -5.41 -21.88
CA CYS A 7 0.45 -5.38 -20.46
C CYS A 7 1.44 -6.21 -19.62
N PRO A 8 2.09 -5.61 -18.60
CA PRO A 8 3.07 -6.31 -17.76
C PRO A 8 2.48 -7.45 -16.95
N TYR A 9 1.15 -7.47 -16.75
CA TYR A 9 0.48 -8.53 -15.99
C TYR A 9 -0.03 -9.70 -16.83
N CYS A 10 -0.68 -9.44 -17.98
CA CYS A 10 -1.32 -10.48 -18.78
C CYS A 10 -0.77 -10.65 -20.21
N ASN A 11 0.29 -9.89 -20.54
CA ASN A 11 1.00 -9.90 -21.82
C ASN A 11 0.12 -9.56 -23.06
N SER A 12 -1.05 -8.97 -22.86
CA SER A 12 -1.93 -8.52 -23.94
C SER A 12 -1.37 -7.25 -24.59
N SER A 13 -1.48 -7.14 -25.93
CA SER A 13 -1.19 -5.91 -26.67
C SER A 13 -2.40 -4.98 -26.83
N ASP A 14 -3.58 -5.38 -26.34
CA ASP A 14 -4.79 -4.56 -26.42
C ASP A 14 -4.79 -3.49 -25.32
N LEU A 15 -4.08 -2.40 -25.57
CA LEU A 15 -3.86 -1.29 -24.67
C LEU A 15 -4.57 -0.03 -25.19
N ILE A 16 -5.16 0.74 -24.28
CA ILE A 16 -5.74 2.06 -24.58
C ILE A 16 -5.15 3.12 -23.66
N GLY A 17 -5.02 4.36 -24.16
CA GLY A 17 -4.71 5.51 -23.33
C GLY A 17 -5.78 5.70 -22.25
N TRP A 18 -5.37 5.96 -21.00
CA TRP A 18 -6.30 6.10 -19.89
C TRP A 18 -6.32 7.52 -19.32
N SER A 19 -5.18 8.07 -18.97
CA SER A 19 -5.05 9.43 -18.49
C SER A 19 -3.66 9.97 -18.77
N ILE A 20 -3.55 11.31 -18.86
CA ILE A 20 -2.29 12.01 -18.80
C ILE A 20 -2.12 12.46 -17.36
N ASP A 21 -1.01 12.09 -16.75
CA ASP A 21 -0.66 12.55 -15.44
C ASP A 21 -0.23 14.02 -15.48
N CYS A 22 -0.84 14.82 -14.64
CA CYS A 22 -0.43 16.20 -14.40
C CYS A 22 0.37 16.26 -13.09
N SER A 23 1.41 15.43 -12.95
CA SER A 23 2.23 15.43 -11.76
C SER A 23 2.71 16.85 -11.43
N ARG A 24 2.58 17.25 -10.17
CA ARG A 24 2.99 18.59 -9.72
C ARG A 24 4.49 18.78 -9.80
N GLU A 25 5.24 17.69 -9.68
CA GLU A 25 6.69 17.65 -9.68
C GLU A 25 7.17 16.40 -10.44
N GLY A 26 7.98 16.59 -11.48
CA GLY A 26 8.57 15.50 -12.24
C GLY A 26 8.08 15.36 -13.68
N PRO A 27 8.49 14.31 -14.40
CA PRO A 27 8.09 14.07 -15.78
C PRO A 27 6.60 13.69 -15.84
N HIS A 28 5.92 14.21 -16.86
CA HIS A 28 4.55 13.80 -17.16
C HIS A 28 4.50 12.31 -17.52
N ILE A 29 3.76 11.54 -16.74
CA ILE A 29 3.59 10.10 -16.92
C ILE A 29 2.19 9.84 -17.42
N SER A 30 2.08 9.29 -18.64
CA SER A 30 0.81 8.79 -19.15
C SER A 30 0.47 7.45 -18.53
N ARG A 31 -0.82 7.17 -18.39
CA ARG A 31 -1.31 5.85 -17.98
C ARG A 31 -2.03 5.19 -19.13
N VAL A 32 -1.85 3.89 -19.21
CA VAL A 32 -2.53 3.00 -20.15
C VAL A 32 -3.36 1.98 -19.39
N LYS A 33 -4.49 1.60 -19.98
CA LYS A 33 -5.35 0.53 -19.48
C LYS A 33 -5.30 -0.67 -20.41
N CYS A 34 -5.10 -1.86 -19.86
CA CYS A 34 -5.25 -3.11 -20.58
C CYS A 34 -6.72 -3.49 -20.66
N LYS A 35 -7.26 -3.65 -21.89
CA LYS A 35 -8.67 -4.06 -22.08
C LYS A 35 -8.95 -5.50 -21.68
N LYS A 36 -7.93 -6.37 -21.68
CA LYS A 36 -8.09 -7.78 -21.33
C LYS A 36 -8.23 -8.02 -19.83
N CYS A 37 -7.41 -7.35 -18.99
CA CYS A 37 -7.36 -7.60 -17.55
C CYS A 37 -7.73 -6.41 -16.68
N ASP A 38 -8.03 -5.25 -17.29
CA ASP A 38 -8.37 -3.99 -16.60
C ASP A 38 -7.23 -3.35 -15.80
N LEU A 39 -5.99 -3.87 -15.83
CA LEU A 39 -4.85 -3.23 -15.19
C LEU A 39 -4.61 -1.85 -15.81
N ILE A 40 -4.50 -0.85 -14.96
CA ILE A 40 -4.02 0.48 -15.33
C ILE A 40 -2.57 0.58 -14.86
N PHE A 41 -1.68 1.07 -15.71
CA PHE A 41 -0.25 1.17 -15.39
C PHE A 41 0.39 2.38 -16.04
N ALA A 42 1.47 2.85 -15.43
CA ALA A 42 2.29 3.95 -15.97
C ALA A 42 2.98 3.50 -17.27
N ASN A 43 3.00 4.37 -18.29
CA ASN A 43 3.66 4.05 -19.54
C ASN A 43 4.15 5.33 -20.24
N PRO A 44 5.43 5.73 -20.16
CA PRO A 44 6.53 4.91 -19.58
C PRO A 44 6.43 4.73 -18.07
N MET A 45 6.95 3.60 -17.57
CA MET A 45 7.02 3.25 -16.17
C MET A 45 8.43 3.51 -15.62
N ALA A 46 8.53 3.99 -14.38
CA ALA A 46 9.81 4.11 -13.71
C ALA A 46 10.47 2.72 -13.53
N ASP A 47 11.78 2.67 -13.65
CA ASP A 47 12.54 1.46 -13.32
C ASP A 47 12.92 1.41 -11.83
N ASN A 48 13.51 0.28 -11.40
CA ASN A 48 13.87 0.07 -10.00
C ASN A 48 14.86 1.13 -9.48
N ASN A 49 15.78 1.62 -10.32
CA ASN A 49 16.77 2.61 -9.89
C ASN A 49 16.10 3.97 -9.66
N GLU A 50 15.22 4.38 -10.58
CA GLU A 50 14.46 5.63 -10.48
C GLU A 50 13.54 5.64 -9.25
N LEU A 51 12.85 4.53 -8.97
CA LEU A 51 12.02 4.41 -7.76
C LEU A 51 12.86 4.36 -6.49
N SER A 52 13.97 3.63 -6.49
CA SER A 52 14.88 3.56 -5.33
C SER A 52 15.44 4.94 -4.99
N GLU A 53 15.85 5.73 -5.99
CA GLU A 53 16.31 7.11 -5.79
C GLU A 53 15.18 8.00 -5.25
N TYR A 54 13.97 7.89 -5.79
CA TYR A 54 12.80 8.62 -5.33
C TYR A 54 12.51 8.32 -3.85
N TYR A 55 12.46 7.04 -3.47
CA TYR A 55 12.13 6.64 -2.09
C TYR A 55 13.24 6.88 -1.08
N SER A 56 14.51 6.84 -1.49
CA SER A 56 15.63 7.13 -0.59
C SER A 56 15.59 8.56 -0.01
N LYS A 57 14.88 9.46 -0.66
CA LYS A 57 14.69 10.87 -0.27
C LYS A 57 13.25 11.21 0.15
N TYR A 58 12.41 10.18 0.33
CA TYR A 58 10.96 10.35 0.49
C TYR A 58 10.58 11.20 1.71
N SER A 59 11.21 10.98 2.86
CA SER A 59 10.95 11.77 4.06
C SER A 59 11.45 13.21 3.97
N ASP A 60 12.45 13.48 3.11
CA ASP A 60 12.99 14.82 2.91
C ASP A 60 12.16 15.62 1.89
N THR A 61 11.62 14.96 0.86
CA THR A 61 10.86 15.59 -0.22
C THR A 61 9.41 15.84 0.15
N LYS A 62 8.79 14.97 0.93
CA LYS A 62 7.44 15.15 1.47
C LYS A 62 7.47 15.84 2.84
N LYS A 63 8.00 17.05 2.91
CA LYS A 63 7.53 18.03 3.89
C LYS A 63 6.08 18.36 3.50
N TYR A 64 5.15 17.51 3.92
CA TYR A 64 3.73 17.84 3.83
C TYR A 64 3.53 19.16 4.56
N GLU A 65 3.49 20.25 3.81
CA GLU A 65 3.06 21.60 4.18
C GLU A 65 2.99 21.81 5.71
N GLY A 66 4.14 21.80 6.42
CA GLY A 66 4.20 22.08 7.86
C GLY A 66 3.88 20.92 8.81
N TYR A 67 3.70 19.68 8.37
CA TYR A 67 3.45 18.53 9.25
C TYR A 67 4.74 17.80 9.59
N ASP A 68 5.04 17.69 10.89
CA ASP A 68 6.08 16.81 11.41
C ASP A 68 5.56 15.35 11.44
N LEU A 69 5.85 14.60 10.40
CA LEU A 69 5.40 13.21 10.25
C LEU A 69 5.89 12.32 11.41
N LYS A 70 7.11 12.52 11.90
CA LYS A 70 7.65 11.77 13.03
C LYS A 70 6.87 12.04 14.33
N SER A 71 6.48 13.29 14.57
CA SER A 71 5.64 13.66 15.71
C SER A 71 4.24 13.03 15.61
N ILE A 72 3.65 13.03 14.41
CA ILE A 72 2.36 12.40 14.15
C ILE A 72 2.45 10.89 14.37
N ALA A 73 3.49 10.22 13.85
CA ALA A 73 3.72 8.80 14.05
C ALA A 73 3.86 8.44 15.53
N LYS A 74 4.69 9.16 16.29
CA LYS A 74 4.84 8.99 17.75
C LYS A 74 3.51 9.09 18.50
N LYS A 75 2.67 10.05 18.12
CA LYS A 75 1.34 10.23 18.72
C LYS A 75 0.42 9.05 18.41
N ASN A 76 0.46 8.53 17.18
CA ASN A 76 -0.34 7.38 16.77
C ASN A 76 0.12 6.09 17.46
N ILE A 77 1.42 5.86 17.55
CA ILE A 77 2.01 4.73 18.29
C ILE A 77 1.52 4.76 19.73
N LYS A 78 1.67 5.89 20.43
CA LYS A 78 1.18 6.06 21.82
C LYS A 78 -0.32 5.83 21.97
N ARG A 79 -1.11 6.12 20.93
CA ARG A 79 -2.55 5.84 20.92
C ARG A 79 -2.83 4.35 20.77
N ILE A 80 -2.13 3.68 19.84
CA ILE A 80 -2.25 2.23 19.60
C ILE A 80 -1.87 1.46 20.87
N ASP A 81 -0.81 1.88 21.58
CA ASP A 81 -0.37 1.25 22.82
C ASP A 81 -1.45 1.25 23.92
N LYS A 82 -2.41 2.18 23.86
CA LYS A 82 -3.54 2.29 24.81
C LYS A 82 -4.76 1.49 24.38
N LEU A 83 -4.80 0.94 23.17
CA LEU A 83 -5.93 0.16 22.70
C LEU A 83 -5.96 -1.22 23.37
N SER A 84 -7.17 -1.72 23.62
CA SER A 84 -7.40 -3.12 23.92
C SER A 84 -7.23 -3.98 22.66
N GLU A 85 -7.02 -5.29 22.82
CA GLU A 85 -6.94 -6.23 21.69
C GLU A 85 -8.20 -6.15 20.80
N ASN A 86 -9.38 -6.09 21.40
CA ASN A 86 -10.64 -5.98 20.67
C ASN A 86 -10.71 -4.70 19.80
N GLU A 87 -10.16 -3.58 20.28
CA GLU A 87 -10.09 -2.34 19.51
C GLU A 87 -9.07 -2.44 18.40
N ILE A 88 -7.95 -3.14 18.61
CA ILE A 88 -6.97 -3.45 17.59
C ILE A 88 -7.61 -4.29 16.48
N PHE A 89 -8.31 -5.37 16.82
CA PHE A 89 -8.98 -6.23 15.83
C PHE A 89 -10.06 -5.49 15.03
N LYS A 90 -10.71 -4.48 15.60
CA LYS A 90 -11.62 -3.60 14.86
C LYS A 90 -10.92 -2.70 13.86
N GLN A 91 -9.68 -2.28 14.15
CA GLN A 91 -8.91 -1.34 13.32
C GLN A 91 -7.99 -2.06 12.33
N ALA A 92 -7.51 -3.24 12.69
CA ALA A 92 -6.60 -4.07 11.91
C ALA A 92 -7.09 -5.53 11.89
N LYS A 93 -8.20 -5.76 11.21
CA LYS A 93 -8.88 -7.07 11.16
C LYS A 93 -7.98 -8.22 10.70
N TYR A 94 -7.03 -7.91 9.82
CA TYR A 94 -6.09 -8.90 9.28
C TYR A 94 -5.20 -9.56 10.33
N ILE A 95 -5.11 -8.96 11.54
CA ILE A 95 -4.25 -9.43 12.64
C ILE A 95 -4.98 -10.42 13.58
N SER A 96 -6.31 -10.61 13.44
CA SER A 96 -7.14 -11.36 14.40
C SER A 96 -6.94 -12.88 14.44
N HIS A 97 -6.10 -13.44 13.55
CA HIS A 97 -5.95 -14.90 13.38
C HIS A 97 -4.61 -15.45 13.87
N PHE A 98 -3.85 -14.68 14.67
CA PHE A 98 -2.45 -14.98 15.00
C PHE A 98 -2.18 -15.12 16.48
N ASN A 99 -1.09 -15.84 16.80
CA ASN A 99 -0.64 -16.10 18.16
C ASN A 99 0.56 -15.22 18.54
N ASN A 100 0.78 -15.04 19.84
CA ASN A 100 1.98 -14.40 20.36
C ASN A 100 3.25 -15.12 19.85
N ASN A 101 4.28 -14.32 19.48
CA ASN A 101 5.55 -14.78 18.92
C ASN A 101 5.52 -15.18 17.42
N ASP A 102 4.40 -15.11 16.73
CA ASP A 102 4.39 -15.23 15.28
C ASP A 102 5.22 -14.11 14.65
N LYS A 103 5.80 -14.37 13.47
CA LYS A 103 6.65 -13.40 12.76
C LYS A 103 5.82 -12.54 11.82
N PHE A 104 5.90 -11.26 12.02
CA PHE A 104 5.23 -10.23 11.24
C PHE A 104 6.25 -9.46 10.40
N LEU A 105 6.02 -9.38 9.10
CA LEU A 105 6.79 -8.53 8.19
C LEU A 105 5.94 -7.37 7.69
N ASP A 106 6.42 -6.14 7.85
CA ASP A 106 5.85 -4.93 7.24
C ASP A 106 6.72 -4.54 6.04
N ILE A 107 6.20 -4.71 4.82
CA ILE A 107 6.90 -4.34 3.60
C ILE A 107 6.57 -2.88 3.29
N GLY A 108 7.61 -2.03 3.15
CA GLY A 108 7.43 -0.59 3.02
C GLY A 108 6.84 0.02 4.29
N ALA A 109 7.47 -0.27 5.43
CA ALA A 109 6.91 0.01 6.76
C ALA A 109 6.71 1.50 7.07
N GLY A 110 7.35 2.42 6.33
CA GLY A 110 7.32 3.85 6.60
C GLY A 110 7.73 4.15 8.04
N LEU A 111 6.89 4.85 8.79
CA LEU A 111 7.14 5.14 10.21
C LEU A 111 6.55 4.09 11.17
N GLY A 112 6.31 2.85 10.71
CA GLY A 112 6.02 1.69 11.55
C GLY A 112 4.60 1.63 12.12
N LEU A 113 3.58 2.14 11.42
CA LEU A 113 2.20 2.05 11.92
C LEU A 113 1.72 0.60 11.99
N GLY A 114 2.03 -0.23 10.98
CA GLY A 114 1.75 -1.68 10.99
C GLY A 114 2.48 -2.38 12.12
N LEU A 115 3.75 -2.04 12.32
CA LEU A 115 4.56 -2.58 13.42
C LEU A 115 3.97 -2.25 14.80
N ALA A 116 3.36 -1.06 14.99
CA ALA A 116 2.76 -0.69 16.25
C ALA A 116 1.58 -1.60 16.63
N TYR A 117 0.74 -1.97 15.66
CA TYR A 117 -0.35 -2.93 15.90
C TYR A 117 0.20 -4.33 16.19
N ALA A 118 1.17 -4.80 15.38
CA ALA A 118 1.77 -6.12 15.56
C ALA A 118 2.51 -6.25 16.90
N ARG A 119 3.28 -5.22 17.30
CA ARG A 119 3.94 -5.16 18.62
C ARG A 119 2.95 -5.35 19.77
N LYS A 120 1.82 -4.65 19.72
CA LYS A 120 0.81 -4.71 20.78
C LYS A 120 0.23 -6.12 20.97
N LEU A 121 0.28 -6.94 19.93
CA LEU A 121 -0.19 -8.33 19.93
C LEU A 121 0.93 -9.35 20.13
N GLY A 122 2.15 -8.91 20.45
CA GLY A 122 3.27 -9.79 20.81
C GLY A 122 3.98 -10.46 19.64
N PHE A 123 3.85 -9.93 18.41
CA PHE A 123 4.60 -10.44 17.26
C PHE A 123 6.08 -10.14 17.35
N LYS A 124 6.91 -11.01 16.74
CA LYS A 124 8.28 -10.69 16.36
C LYS A 124 8.25 -9.84 15.10
N LEU A 125 8.86 -8.65 15.17
CA LEU A 125 8.72 -7.61 14.16
C LEU A 125 9.87 -7.63 13.17
N TYR A 126 9.52 -7.58 11.88
CA TYR A 126 10.44 -7.41 10.76
C TYR A 126 9.91 -6.32 9.83
N ALA A 127 10.81 -5.60 9.18
CA ALA A 127 10.42 -4.56 8.22
C ALA A 127 11.39 -4.47 7.04
N THR A 128 10.87 -4.06 5.87
CA THR A 128 11.69 -3.52 4.79
C THR A 128 11.27 -2.08 4.52
N GLU A 129 12.24 -1.21 4.24
CA GLU A 129 11.98 0.19 3.94
C GLU A 129 13.16 0.77 3.15
N TYR A 130 12.88 1.71 2.22
CA TYR A 130 13.92 2.37 1.42
C TYR A 130 14.50 3.62 2.08
N ASP A 131 13.74 4.26 2.96
CA ASP A 131 14.10 5.51 3.62
C ASP A 131 14.88 5.25 4.91
N GLN A 132 16.15 5.63 4.93
CA GLN A 132 17.02 5.49 6.11
C GLN A 132 16.43 6.22 7.33
N ASN A 133 15.82 7.40 7.14
CA ASN A 133 15.22 8.14 8.25
C ASN A 133 14.00 7.41 8.86
N ALA A 134 13.28 6.63 8.05
CA ALA A 134 12.19 5.79 8.54
C ALA A 134 12.74 4.57 9.31
N ILE A 135 13.80 3.92 8.80
CA ILE A 135 14.51 2.85 9.52
C ILE A 135 15.03 3.33 10.87
N ASP A 136 15.69 4.49 10.93
CA ASP A 136 16.21 5.07 12.18
C ASP A 136 15.07 5.37 13.17
N PHE A 137 13.93 5.83 12.66
CA PHE A 137 12.74 6.04 13.48
C PHE A 137 12.19 4.71 14.01
N ILE A 138 12.11 3.67 13.18
CA ILE A 138 11.65 2.33 13.58
C ILE A 138 12.58 1.78 14.65
N ASN A 139 13.89 1.78 14.43
CA ASN A 139 14.89 1.28 15.38
C ASN A 139 14.85 2.00 16.73
N THR A 140 14.43 3.28 16.76
CA THR A 140 14.30 4.05 18.00
C THR A 140 13.02 3.69 18.78
N ASN A 141 11.95 3.24 18.11
CA ASN A 141 10.63 3.10 18.71
C ASN A 141 10.15 1.64 18.80
N PHE A 142 10.82 0.70 18.11
CA PHE A 142 10.44 -0.71 18.04
C PHE A 142 11.68 -1.60 18.20
N ASP A 143 11.48 -2.80 18.76
CA ASP A 143 12.41 -3.91 18.67
C ASP A 143 12.06 -4.70 17.40
N ALA A 144 12.60 -4.27 16.26
CA ALA A 144 12.29 -4.82 14.97
C ALA A 144 13.56 -5.07 14.15
N ASP A 145 13.61 -6.19 13.45
CA ASP A 145 14.67 -6.50 12.49
C ASP A 145 14.34 -5.80 11.15
N CYS A 146 15.08 -4.74 10.84
CA CYS A 146 14.81 -3.88 9.71
C CYS A 146 15.85 -4.04 8.60
N PHE A 147 15.38 -4.20 7.37
CA PHE A 147 16.22 -4.20 6.18
C PHE A 147 16.03 -2.90 5.38
N LEU A 148 17.11 -2.20 5.10
CA LEU A 148 17.10 -1.02 4.22
C LEU A 148 17.17 -1.46 2.76
N GLY A 149 16.08 -1.37 2.04
CA GLY A 149 15.98 -1.73 0.62
C GLY A 149 14.72 -2.50 0.26
N ASP A 150 14.75 -3.12 -0.92
CA ASP A 150 13.64 -3.92 -1.43
C ASP A 150 13.55 -5.30 -0.79
N LEU A 151 12.37 -5.91 -0.93
CA LEU A 151 12.07 -7.23 -0.38
C LEU A 151 13.03 -8.31 -0.89
N GLN A 152 13.38 -8.27 -2.18
CA GLN A 152 14.20 -9.27 -2.84
C GLN A 152 15.65 -9.27 -2.30
N LYS A 153 16.17 -8.09 -1.98
CA LYS A 153 17.50 -7.92 -1.42
C LYS A 153 17.62 -8.35 0.05
N ALA A 154 16.49 -8.36 0.77
CA ALA A 154 16.44 -8.79 2.17
C ALA A 154 16.76 -10.27 2.35
N LYS A 155 16.58 -11.11 1.31
CA LYS A 155 16.93 -12.54 1.28
C LYS A 155 16.39 -13.34 2.47
N TYR A 156 15.15 -13.06 2.87
CA TYR A 156 14.51 -13.82 3.95
C TYR A 156 14.41 -15.32 3.59
N PRO A 157 14.48 -16.22 4.59
CA PRO A 157 14.32 -17.66 4.37
C PRO A 157 12.95 -18.04 3.80
N ASP A 158 12.87 -19.19 3.15
CA ASP A 158 11.60 -19.79 2.73
C ASP A 158 10.72 -20.09 3.95
N ASN A 159 9.40 -19.91 3.81
CA ASN A 159 8.41 -20.24 4.85
C ASN A 159 8.75 -19.64 6.23
N PHE A 160 9.13 -18.38 6.25
CA PHE A 160 9.65 -17.73 7.45
C PHE A 160 8.61 -16.91 8.21
N PHE A 161 7.72 -16.20 7.50
CA PHE A 161 6.74 -15.29 8.09
C PHE A 161 5.36 -15.94 8.25
N ASP A 162 4.70 -15.63 9.35
CA ASP A 162 3.32 -16.03 9.61
C ASP A 162 2.34 -15.03 8.98
N LEU A 163 2.65 -13.75 9.08
CA LEU A 163 1.88 -12.65 8.51
C LEU A 163 2.78 -11.65 7.79
N ILE A 164 2.42 -11.32 6.55
CA ILE A 164 3.04 -10.24 5.77
C ILE A 164 2.01 -9.13 5.55
N HIS A 165 2.40 -7.90 5.83
CA HIS A 165 1.62 -6.70 5.64
C HIS A 165 2.22 -5.87 4.50
N VAL A 166 1.37 -5.48 3.55
CA VAL A 166 1.74 -4.72 2.35
C VAL A 166 0.73 -3.59 2.20
N SER A 167 1.06 -2.43 2.74
CA SER A 167 0.16 -1.28 2.74
C SER A 167 0.67 -0.17 1.84
N HIS A 168 -0.02 0.07 0.73
CA HIS A 168 0.39 1.06 -0.26
C HIS A 168 1.83 0.84 -0.77
N VAL A 169 2.11 -0.39 -1.22
CA VAL A 169 3.40 -0.81 -1.79
C VAL A 169 3.23 -1.50 -3.13
N ILE A 170 2.21 -2.37 -3.30
CA ILE A 170 2.03 -3.15 -4.53
C ILE A 170 1.81 -2.27 -5.77
N GLU A 171 1.26 -1.09 -5.59
CA GLU A 171 1.10 -0.08 -6.65
C GLU A 171 2.41 0.62 -7.04
N HIS A 172 3.49 0.40 -6.30
CA HIS A 172 4.79 1.06 -6.46
C HIS A 172 5.90 0.13 -6.96
N VAL A 173 5.63 -1.17 -7.09
CA VAL A 173 6.64 -2.13 -7.59
C VAL A 173 6.77 -2.02 -9.11
N THR A 174 7.89 -2.47 -9.66
CA THR A 174 8.14 -2.48 -11.11
C THR A 174 7.87 -3.83 -11.74
N ASP A 175 7.95 -4.91 -10.98
CA ASP A 175 7.66 -6.29 -11.39
C ASP A 175 6.71 -6.96 -10.39
N LEU A 176 5.44 -7.13 -10.81
CA LEU A 176 4.41 -7.75 -10.00
C LEU A 176 4.63 -9.25 -9.79
N ASP A 177 5.15 -9.94 -10.80
CA ASP A 177 5.36 -11.37 -10.73
C ASP A 177 6.52 -11.68 -9.76
N GLU A 178 7.64 -10.97 -9.87
CA GLU A 178 8.77 -11.10 -8.96
C GLU A 178 8.38 -10.80 -7.50
N PHE A 179 7.65 -9.71 -7.29
CA PHE A 179 7.23 -9.28 -5.96
C PHE A 179 6.34 -10.30 -5.25
N ILE A 180 5.31 -10.82 -5.95
CA ILE A 180 4.37 -11.75 -5.31
C ILE A 180 4.94 -13.16 -5.16
N ILE A 181 5.83 -13.58 -6.08
CA ILE A 181 6.55 -14.86 -5.98
C ILE A 181 7.44 -14.84 -4.74
N GLU A 182 8.14 -13.73 -4.48
CA GLU A 182 8.96 -13.58 -3.30
C GLU A 182 8.11 -13.58 -2.02
N ILE A 183 7.02 -12.84 -1.97
CA ILE A 183 6.06 -12.90 -0.85
C ILE A 183 5.63 -14.34 -0.60
N LYS A 184 5.24 -15.07 -1.66
CA LYS A 184 4.79 -16.45 -1.53
C LYS A 184 5.90 -17.37 -1.03
N ARG A 185 7.15 -17.17 -1.45
CA ARG A 185 8.30 -17.96 -1.03
C ARG A 185 8.58 -17.83 0.47
N ILE A 186 8.61 -16.57 0.97
CA ILE A 186 8.94 -16.28 2.37
C ILE A 186 7.76 -16.48 3.33
N LEU A 187 6.52 -16.52 2.83
CA LEU A 187 5.34 -16.77 3.63
C LEU A 187 5.24 -18.26 3.98
N LYS A 188 4.99 -18.59 5.24
CA LYS A 188 4.74 -19.96 5.70
C LYS A 188 3.54 -20.58 5.00
N ASN A 189 3.52 -21.90 4.91
CA ASN A 189 2.29 -22.62 4.56
C ASN A 189 1.22 -22.27 5.59
N ASP A 190 0.00 -22.05 5.13
CA ASP A 190 -1.11 -21.51 5.92
C ASP A 190 -0.91 -20.07 6.46
N GLY A 191 0.20 -19.42 6.15
CA GLY A 191 0.46 -18.02 6.46
C GLY A 191 -0.42 -17.06 5.65
N PHE A 192 -0.47 -15.81 6.09
CA PHE A 192 -1.35 -14.80 5.49
C PHE A 192 -0.56 -13.61 4.97
N VAL A 193 -1.01 -13.05 3.86
CA VAL A 193 -0.58 -11.74 3.39
C VAL A 193 -1.79 -10.81 3.30
N CYS A 194 -1.62 -9.59 3.82
CA CYS A 194 -2.63 -8.54 3.78
C CYS A 194 -2.14 -7.41 2.89
N ILE A 195 -2.85 -7.15 1.80
CA ILE A 195 -2.48 -6.15 0.80
C ILE A 195 -3.52 -5.04 0.79
N GLY A 196 -3.07 -3.81 1.04
CA GLY A 196 -3.86 -2.59 0.93
C GLY A 196 -3.36 -1.74 -0.22
N THR A 197 -4.26 -1.31 -1.13
CA THR A 197 -3.91 -0.50 -2.30
C THR A 197 -5.11 0.35 -2.75
N PRO A 198 -4.92 1.44 -3.52
CA PRO A 198 -6.02 2.17 -4.14
C PRO A 198 -6.90 1.28 -5.03
N ASP A 199 -8.20 1.62 -5.10
CA ASP A 199 -9.18 0.90 -5.90
C ASP A 199 -9.64 1.74 -7.11
N SER A 200 -9.20 1.36 -8.31
CA SER A 200 -9.60 2.03 -9.57
C SER A 200 -11.07 1.82 -9.94
N SER A 201 -11.74 0.87 -9.33
CA SER A 201 -13.19 0.63 -9.51
C SER A 201 -14.05 1.50 -8.60
N SER A 202 -13.44 2.29 -7.70
CA SER A 202 -14.18 3.18 -6.81
C SER A 202 -14.94 4.26 -7.61
N PHE A 203 -16.10 4.66 -7.09
CA PHE A 203 -16.92 5.71 -7.71
C PHE A 203 -16.15 7.03 -7.87
N LEU A 204 -15.38 7.43 -6.86
CA LEU A 204 -14.59 8.66 -6.91
C LEU A 204 -13.50 8.60 -7.97
N TYR A 205 -12.80 7.49 -8.09
CA TYR A 205 -11.78 7.32 -9.13
C TYR A 205 -12.40 7.38 -10.53
N THR A 206 -13.56 6.74 -10.71
CA THR A 206 -14.31 6.78 -11.98
C THR A 206 -14.79 8.19 -12.31
N LEU A 207 -15.33 8.91 -11.32
CA LEU A 207 -15.78 10.30 -11.48
C LEU A 207 -14.60 11.23 -11.79
N TYR A 208 -13.50 11.08 -11.07
CA TYR A 208 -12.26 11.82 -11.29
C TYR A 208 -11.79 11.70 -12.74
N ASN A 209 -11.65 10.46 -13.25
CA ASN A 209 -11.22 10.23 -14.63
C ASN A 209 -12.17 10.84 -15.66
N LYS A 210 -13.49 10.82 -15.42
CA LYS A 210 -14.46 11.49 -16.30
C LYS A 210 -14.29 13.00 -16.28
N LEU A 211 -14.06 13.61 -15.12
CA LEU A 211 -13.86 15.05 -14.99
C LEU A 211 -12.54 15.49 -15.63
N MET A 212 -11.46 14.72 -15.48
CA MET A 212 -10.18 14.98 -16.16
C MET A 212 -10.33 14.93 -17.68
N PHE A 213 -11.09 13.96 -18.21
CA PHE A 213 -11.38 13.88 -19.64
C PHE A 213 -12.14 15.12 -20.16
N LEU A 214 -12.94 15.77 -19.30
CA LEU A 214 -13.65 17.01 -19.59
C LEU A 214 -12.82 18.27 -19.29
N ASN A 215 -11.51 18.15 -19.09
CA ASN A 215 -10.56 19.23 -18.75
C ASN A 215 -10.88 20.00 -17.45
N PHE A 216 -11.59 19.40 -16.51
CA PHE A 216 -11.72 19.97 -15.17
C PHE A 216 -10.43 19.71 -14.37
N LYS A 217 -9.85 20.77 -13.79
CA LYS A 217 -8.74 20.65 -12.83
C LYS A 217 -9.28 20.09 -11.50
N VAL A 218 -9.10 18.81 -11.27
CA VAL A 218 -9.46 18.14 -10.03
C VAL A 218 -8.19 17.70 -9.29
N PRO A 219 -8.19 17.69 -7.94
CA PRO A 219 -7.05 17.18 -7.19
C PRO A 219 -6.77 15.72 -7.54
N GLU A 220 -5.51 15.41 -7.72
CA GLU A 220 -5.06 14.06 -8.04
C GLU A 220 -5.41 13.09 -6.92
N ILE A 221 -5.95 11.92 -7.28
CA ILE A 221 -6.26 10.83 -6.35
C ILE A 221 -5.11 9.82 -6.34
N ILE A 222 -4.52 9.59 -7.51
CA ILE A 222 -3.40 8.68 -7.73
C ILE A 222 -2.50 9.35 -8.74
N ASP A 223 -1.34 9.76 -8.32
CA ASP A 223 -0.45 10.59 -9.12
C ASP A 223 1.02 10.19 -8.88
N GLY A 224 1.90 10.71 -9.74
CA GLY A 224 3.31 10.65 -9.56
C GLY A 224 4.01 9.48 -10.25
N ILE A 225 5.32 9.57 -10.24
CA ILE A 225 6.23 8.58 -10.82
C ILE A 225 6.16 7.25 -10.06
N GLU A 226 5.80 7.31 -8.79
CA GLU A 226 5.75 6.18 -7.88
C GLU A 226 4.59 5.22 -8.13
N HIS A 227 3.44 5.68 -8.66
CA HIS A 227 2.30 4.81 -8.92
C HIS A 227 2.45 4.08 -10.26
N THR A 228 3.13 2.95 -10.24
CA THR A 228 3.39 2.09 -11.41
C THR A 228 2.16 1.32 -11.84
N PHE A 229 1.34 0.83 -10.89
CA PHE A 229 0.14 0.05 -11.14
C PHE A 229 -1.06 0.56 -10.36
N ILE A 230 -2.26 0.38 -10.92
CA ILE A 230 -3.52 0.68 -10.25
C ILE A 230 -4.47 -0.49 -10.46
N PHE A 231 -4.96 -1.05 -9.36
CA PHE A 231 -5.77 -2.26 -9.35
C PHE A 231 -7.25 -1.93 -9.20
N SER A 232 -8.09 -2.60 -10.01
CA SER A 232 -9.51 -2.72 -9.69
C SER A 232 -9.72 -3.87 -8.69
N ASN A 233 -10.84 -3.83 -7.98
CA ASN A 233 -11.24 -4.88 -7.05
C ASN A 233 -11.25 -6.27 -7.73
N LYS A 234 -11.82 -6.35 -8.94
CA LYS A 234 -11.85 -7.58 -9.75
C LYS A 234 -10.44 -8.06 -10.13
N LEU A 235 -9.56 -7.13 -10.54
CA LEU A 235 -8.21 -7.48 -10.93
C LEU A 235 -7.40 -8.00 -9.74
N LEU A 236 -7.52 -7.38 -8.58
CA LEU A 236 -6.80 -7.82 -7.38
C LEU A 236 -7.27 -9.22 -6.91
N SER A 237 -8.56 -9.53 -7.07
CA SER A 237 -9.07 -10.89 -6.85
C SER A 237 -8.51 -11.90 -7.86
N ASN A 238 -8.47 -11.55 -9.14
CA ASN A 238 -7.88 -12.41 -10.18
C ASN A 238 -6.37 -12.64 -9.97
N PHE A 239 -5.69 -11.61 -9.48
CA PHE A 239 -4.28 -11.68 -9.10
C PHE A 239 -4.05 -12.73 -7.99
N ALA A 240 -4.88 -12.75 -6.95
CA ALA A 240 -4.81 -13.76 -5.91
C ALA A 240 -4.96 -15.18 -6.47
N HIS A 241 -5.91 -15.39 -7.38
CA HIS A 241 -6.11 -16.69 -8.02
C HIS A 241 -4.93 -17.10 -8.92
N LYS A 242 -4.36 -16.16 -9.71
CA LYS A 242 -3.20 -16.42 -10.58
C LYS A 242 -2.03 -17.04 -9.80
N TYR A 243 -1.80 -16.55 -8.57
CA TYR A 243 -0.67 -17.02 -7.74
C TYR A 243 -1.07 -18.10 -6.73
N ASN A 244 -2.26 -18.70 -6.88
CA ASN A 244 -2.74 -19.79 -6.02
C ASN A 244 -2.78 -19.38 -4.54
N PHE A 245 -3.40 -18.23 -4.26
CA PHE A 245 -3.80 -17.82 -2.92
C PHE A 245 -5.31 -18.02 -2.72
N LYS A 246 -5.69 -18.41 -1.53
CA LYS A 246 -7.10 -18.37 -1.10
C LYS A 246 -7.44 -16.97 -0.60
N ILE A 247 -8.46 -16.34 -1.17
CA ILE A 247 -9.00 -15.09 -0.66
C ILE A 247 -9.79 -15.40 0.62
N VAL A 248 -9.39 -14.78 1.73
CA VAL A 248 -10.06 -14.89 3.03
C VAL A 248 -11.04 -13.75 3.20
N GLU A 249 -10.58 -12.52 2.94
CA GLU A 249 -11.41 -11.32 2.95
C GLU A 249 -11.02 -10.40 1.80
N HIS A 250 -11.99 -9.67 1.26
CA HIS A 250 -11.75 -8.58 0.31
C HIS A 250 -12.78 -7.49 0.58
N TYR A 251 -12.34 -6.32 0.99
CA TYR A 251 -13.23 -5.22 1.36
C TYR A 251 -12.66 -3.87 0.94
N SER A 252 -13.56 -2.93 0.64
CA SER A 252 -13.17 -1.57 0.29
C SER A 252 -13.32 -0.66 1.52
N VAL A 253 -12.37 0.25 1.69
CA VAL A 253 -12.34 1.22 2.80
C VAL A 253 -12.34 2.66 2.29
N GLY A 254 -12.93 3.55 3.04
CA GLY A 254 -12.87 4.98 2.77
C GLY A 254 -11.49 5.56 3.13
N MET A 255 -11.10 6.63 2.46
CA MET A 255 -9.88 7.40 2.81
C MET A 255 -9.82 7.75 4.29
N GLY A 256 -10.99 7.89 4.94
CA GLY A 256 -11.09 8.20 6.36
C GLY A 256 -10.76 7.05 7.31
N GLU A 257 -10.86 5.80 6.90
CA GLU A 257 -10.51 4.66 7.78
C GLU A 257 -9.01 4.47 7.87
N THR A 258 -8.27 4.73 6.79
CA THR A 258 -6.81 4.74 6.79
C THR A 258 -6.26 5.96 7.55
N LEU A 259 -6.87 7.15 7.35
CA LEU A 259 -6.45 8.41 8.00
C LEU A 259 -7.21 8.71 9.30
N ALA A 260 -8.43 8.18 9.52
CA ALA A 260 -9.23 8.50 10.71
C ALA A 260 -8.75 7.78 11.96
N ASN A 261 -8.07 6.66 11.79
CA ASN A 261 -7.29 6.06 12.86
C ASN A 261 -6.09 6.93 13.23
N LEU A 262 -5.65 7.80 12.29
CA LEU A 262 -4.55 8.74 12.47
C LEU A 262 -4.96 10.06 13.16
N PHE A 263 -6.24 10.50 13.03
CA PHE A 263 -6.64 11.85 13.42
C PHE A 263 -7.88 11.90 14.34
N SER A 264 -7.80 11.37 15.55
CA SER A 264 -8.83 11.61 16.57
C SER A 264 -8.62 12.94 17.28
N TYR A 265 -8.84 14.09 16.64
CA TYR A 265 -8.86 15.38 17.29
C TYR A 265 -10.20 16.10 17.14
N LYS A 266 -10.54 17.01 18.09
CA LYS A 266 -11.77 17.81 18.08
C LYS A 266 -12.01 18.44 16.71
N ILE A 267 -12.89 17.81 15.92
CA ILE A 267 -13.13 18.13 14.52
C ILE A 267 -14.32 19.06 14.42
N SER A 268 -14.15 20.22 13.76
CA SER A 268 -15.28 21.11 13.45
C SER A 268 -16.32 20.41 12.56
N PHE A 269 -17.57 20.89 12.56
CA PHE A 269 -18.69 20.31 11.78
C PHE A 269 -18.33 20.07 10.29
N LEU A 270 -17.63 21.04 9.65
CA LEU A 270 -17.19 20.91 8.26
C LEU A 270 -16.19 19.76 8.04
N LYS A 271 -15.30 19.52 9.00
CA LYS A 271 -14.37 18.38 8.94
C LYS A 271 -15.09 17.04 9.15
N LYS A 272 -16.13 17.01 10.02
CA LYS A 272 -16.98 15.83 10.19
C LYS A 272 -17.76 15.49 8.91
N LEU A 273 -18.28 16.50 8.23
CA LEU A 273 -18.96 16.32 6.95
C LEU A 273 -18.01 15.82 5.85
N LYS A 274 -16.82 16.43 5.74
CA LYS A 274 -15.77 15.99 4.81
C LYS A 274 -15.38 14.53 5.07
N ARG A 275 -15.22 14.15 6.34
CA ARG A 275 -14.89 12.78 6.76
C ARG A 275 -16.03 11.80 6.44
N PHE A 276 -17.28 12.19 6.66
CA PHE A 276 -18.44 11.38 6.28
C PHE A 276 -18.46 11.13 4.77
N ILE A 277 -18.25 12.17 3.96
CA ILE A 277 -18.16 12.06 2.49
C ILE A 277 -16.97 11.15 2.09
N GLN A 278 -15.80 11.32 2.68
CA GLN A 278 -14.63 10.48 2.40
C GLN A 278 -14.83 9.01 2.78
N ASN A 279 -15.55 8.73 3.88
CA ASN A 279 -15.90 7.36 4.27
C ASN A 279 -16.99 6.75 3.40
N PHE A 280 -17.91 7.57 2.89
CA PHE A 280 -18.93 7.13 1.96
C PHE A 280 -18.33 6.71 0.62
N PHE A 281 -17.32 7.44 0.14
CA PHE A 281 -16.62 7.14 -1.09
C PHE A 281 -15.36 6.29 -0.79
N LYS A 282 -15.52 4.99 -0.83
CA LYS A 282 -14.43 4.03 -0.65
C LYS A 282 -13.45 4.14 -1.81
N ILE A 283 -12.19 4.45 -1.53
CA ILE A 283 -11.15 4.66 -2.56
C ILE A 283 -9.98 3.69 -2.43
N ASN A 284 -9.87 3.00 -1.31
CA ASN A 284 -8.88 1.97 -1.07
C ASN A 284 -9.55 0.61 -0.91
N GLN A 285 -8.82 -0.43 -1.17
CA GLN A 285 -9.23 -1.81 -0.97
C GLN A 285 -8.19 -2.57 -0.15
N TRP A 286 -8.65 -3.55 0.61
CA TRP A 286 -7.83 -4.49 1.34
C TRP A 286 -8.21 -5.90 0.96
N ILE A 287 -7.20 -6.73 0.68
CA ILE A 287 -7.37 -8.15 0.45
C ILE A 287 -6.51 -8.93 1.40
N VAL A 288 -7.10 -9.91 2.08
CA VAL A 288 -6.41 -10.85 2.94
C VAL A 288 -6.35 -12.19 2.24
N LEU A 289 -5.14 -12.65 2.02
CA LEU A 289 -4.85 -13.85 1.26
C LEU A 289 -4.16 -14.88 2.16
N LYS A 290 -4.57 -16.14 2.02
CA LYS A 290 -3.92 -17.28 2.68
C LYS A 290 -3.12 -18.07 1.65
N LYS A 291 -1.86 -18.40 1.96
CA LYS A 291 -1.05 -19.29 1.14
C LYS A 291 -1.67 -20.68 1.11
N MET A 292 -1.89 -21.20 -0.09
CA MET A 292 -2.32 -22.57 -0.30
C MET A 292 -1.09 -23.48 -0.44
N ASN A 293 -1.17 -24.66 0.13
CA ASN A 293 -0.14 -25.70 0.01
C ASN A 293 0.03 -26.18 -1.44
#